data_ace4ee39323da633b33a60e9257b40b2
#
_entry.id   ace4ee39323da633b33a60e9257b40b2
#
_cell.length_a   1.000
_cell.length_b   1.000
_cell.length_c   1.000
_cell.angle_alpha   90.00
_cell.angle_beta   90.00
_cell.angle_gamma   90.00
#
_symmetry.space_group_name_H-M   'P 1'
#
loop_
_entity.id
_entity.type
_entity.pdbx_description
1 polymer ?
#
loop_
_entity_poly.entity_id
_entity_poly.type
_entity_poly.pdbx_seq_one_letter_code
_entity_poly.pdbx_strand_id
1 'polypeptide(L)'
;MACGLESAWVSDQAPEEFVALMSKHYHRLKRISDYREIDDVLFKFSLNLPDSDIPNLVDKLHVSLDGIMKPVTSGFGFVDLIIPGLHKANGISRLLKRWKISPQECVAIGDSGNDARC
;
A
#
# COMPACT_ATOMS: atom_id res chain seq x y z
N MET A 1 1.73 -5.89 7.82
CA MET A 1 0.91 -4.78 8.36
C MET A 1 -0.35 -4.62 7.53
N ALA A 2 -1.50 -4.45 8.17
CA ALA A 2 -2.75 -4.10 7.51
C ALA A 2 -3.04 -2.61 7.71
N CYS A 3 -3.52 -1.93 6.67
CA CYS A 3 -3.85 -0.50 6.74
C CYS A 3 -5.36 -0.33 6.60
N GLY A 4 -5.97 0.21 7.62
CA GLY A 4 -7.39 0.49 7.70
C GLY A 4 -7.71 1.98 7.80
N LEU A 5 -9.00 2.28 7.81
CA LEU A 5 -9.51 3.63 7.91
C LEU A 5 -9.19 4.25 9.28
N GLU A 6 -9.33 3.47 10.33
CA GLU A 6 -9.15 3.91 11.72
C GLU A 6 -7.70 3.78 12.17
N SER A 7 -7.00 2.73 11.79
CA SER A 7 -5.65 2.42 12.27
C SER A 7 -4.85 1.60 11.25
N ALA A 8 -3.53 1.61 11.43
CA ALA A 8 -2.67 0.57 10.89
C ALA A 8 -2.48 -0.52 11.97
N TRP A 9 -2.37 -1.76 11.53
CA TRP A 9 -2.36 -2.94 12.38
C TRP A 9 -1.14 -3.80 12.09
N VAL A 10 -0.32 -4.10 13.09
CA VAL A 10 0.82 -5.00 12.99
C VAL A 10 0.62 -6.19 13.90
N SER A 11 1.22 -7.34 13.52
CA SER A 11 1.25 -8.49 14.42
C SER A 11 1.97 -8.13 15.73
N ASP A 12 1.48 -8.66 16.85
CA ASP A 12 2.16 -8.58 18.13
C ASP A 12 3.53 -9.28 18.12
N GLN A 13 3.72 -10.22 17.18
CA GLN A 13 4.98 -10.91 16.94
C GLN A 13 5.91 -10.17 15.93
N ALA A 14 5.50 -9.00 15.43
CA ALA A 14 6.33 -8.26 14.50
C ALA A 14 7.63 -7.79 15.17
N PRO A 15 8.80 -7.84 14.46
CA PRO A 15 10.06 -7.34 14.99
C PRO A 15 9.94 -5.88 15.44
N GLU A 16 10.55 -5.55 16.58
CA GLU A 16 10.50 -4.20 17.14
C GLU A 16 11.06 -3.14 16.18
N GLU A 17 12.08 -3.49 15.40
CA GLU A 17 12.66 -2.61 14.38
C GLU A 17 11.64 -2.25 13.29
N PHE A 18 10.84 -3.22 12.86
CA PHE A 18 9.77 -3.00 11.91
C PHE A 18 8.68 -2.10 12.48
N VAL A 19 8.29 -2.34 13.74
CA VAL A 19 7.28 -1.52 14.43
C VAL A 19 7.77 -0.09 14.62
N ALA A 20 9.03 0.10 15.02
CA ALA A 20 9.64 1.41 15.17
C ALA A 20 9.70 2.17 13.83
N LEU A 21 10.02 1.46 12.73
CA LEU A 21 10.00 2.05 11.40
C LEU A 21 8.59 2.48 10.99
N MET A 22 7.60 1.61 11.18
CA MET A 22 6.20 1.90 10.82
C MET A 22 5.60 3.03 11.67
N SER A 23 5.97 3.14 12.95
CA SER A 23 5.50 4.21 13.84
C SER A 23 5.89 5.61 13.37
N LYS A 24 6.96 5.75 12.57
CA LYS A 24 7.34 7.03 11.97
C LYS A 24 6.37 7.50 10.89
N HIS A 25 5.67 6.57 10.25
CA HIS A 25 4.78 6.83 9.12
C HIS A 25 3.29 6.72 9.47
N TYR A 26 2.98 5.93 10.51
CA TYR A 26 1.60 5.64 10.93
C TYR A 26 1.38 6.05 12.38
N HIS A 27 0.75 7.19 12.61
CA HIS A 27 0.50 7.71 13.96
C HIS A 27 -0.49 6.87 14.77
N ARG A 28 -1.37 6.14 14.09
CA ARG A 28 -2.33 5.20 14.70
C ARG A 28 -1.93 3.78 14.36
N LEU A 29 -0.82 3.31 14.95
CA LEU A 29 -0.33 1.94 14.80
C LEU A 29 -0.73 1.11 16.02
N LYS A 30 -1.44 0.02 15.80
CA LYS A 30 -1.89 -0.90 16.83
C LYS A 30 -1.30 -2.29 16.61
N ARG A 31 -1.06 -3.01 17.71
CA ARG A 31 -0.68 -4.43 17.66
C ARG A 31 -1.91 -5.30 17.77
N ILE A 32 -1.88 -6.44 17.08
CA ILE A 32 -2.96 -7.42 17.09
C ILE A 32 -2.38 -8.83 16.99
N SER A 33 -2.99 -9.77 17.70
CA SER A 33 -2.60 -11.19 17.68
C SER A 33 -3.12 -11.92 16.45
N ASP A 34 -4.32 -11.56 15.99
CA ASP A 34 -4.95 -12.16 14.82
C ASP A 34 -5.58 -11.09 13.92
N TYR A 35 -5.12 -11.00 12.68
CA TYR A 35 -5.65 -10.05 11.70
C TYR A 35 -7.13 -10.24 11.38
N ARG A 36 -7.70 -11.42 11.67
CA ARG A 36 -9.13 -11.70 11.50
C ARG A 36 -10.01 -10.98 12.53
N GLU A 37 -9.43 -10.51 13.63
CA GLU A 37 -10.11 -9.76 14.68
C GLU A 37 -10.19 -8.24 14.40
N ILE A 38 -9.60 -7.78 13.28
CA ILE A 38 -9.64 -6.37 12.94
C ILE A 38 -11.06 -5.96 12.54
N ASP A 39 -11.66 -5.11 13.36
CA ASP A 39 -12.92 -4.43 13.04
C ASP A 39 -12.61 -3.04 12.45
N ASP A 40 -12.24 -3.03 11.18
CA ASP A 40 -11.87 -1.82 10.44
C ASP A 40 -12.06 -2.04 8.94
N VAL A 41 -12.22 -0.98 8.18
CA VAL A 41 -12.25 -1.03 6.72
C VAL A 41 -10.82 -1.04 6.18
N LEU A 42 -10.34 -2.21 5.80
CA LEU A 42 -8.99 -2.39 5.28
C LEU A 42 -8.93 -2.05 3.79
N PHE A 43 -7.90 -1.33 3.38
CA PHE A 43 -7.68 -0.92 1.99
C PHE A 43 -6.30 -1.25 1.44
N LYS A 44 -5.34 -1.63 2.28
CA LYS A 44 -3.98 -1.98 1.87
C LYS A 44 -3.34 -2.94 2.87
N PHE A 45 -2.50 -3.83 2.37
CA PHE A 45 -1.54 -4.58 3.18
C PHE A 45 -0.13 -4.22 2.75
N SER A 46 0.78 -4.09 3.72
CA SER A 46 2.19 -3.80 3.48
C SER A 46 3.04 -4.95 4.01
N LEU A 47 3.87 -5.50 3.15
CA LEU A 47 4.84 -6.54 3.45
C LEU A 47 6.23 -5.93 3.39
N ASN A 48 7.13 -6.34 4.28
CA ASN A 48 8.54 -5.96 4.25
C ASN A 48 9.39 -7.21 4.28
N LEU A 49 10.29 -7.34 3.31
CA LEU A 49 11.14 -8.51 3.13
C LEU A 49 12.44 -8.13 2.43
N PRO A 50 13.47 -9.00 2.46
CA PRO A 50 14.70 -8.79 1.72
C PRO A 50 14.44 -8.59 0.21
N ASP A 51 15.14 -7.67 -0.41
CA ASP A 51 14.97 -7.33 -1.84
C ASP A 51 15.12 -8.54 -2.76
N SER A 52 15.97 -9.52 -2.39
CA SER A 52 16.17 -10.78 -3.13
C SER A 52 14.91 -11.62 -3.25
N ASP A 53 13.99 -11.52 -2.28
CA ASP A 53 12.81 -12.37 -2.19
C ASP A 53 11.59 -11.73 -2.89
N ILE A 54 11.67 -10.43 -3.17
CA ILE A 54 10.56 -9.65 -3.73
C ILE A 54 10.08 -10.20 -5.08
N PRO A 55 10.93 -10.44 -6.10
CA PRO A 55 10.44 -10.87 -7.41
C PRO A 55 9.64 -12.17 -7.33
N ASN A 56 10.18 -13.17 -6.63
CA ASN A 56 9.51 -14.48 -6.48
C ASN A 56 8.19 -14.36 -5.70
N LEU A 57 8.15 -13.53 -4.65
CA LEU A 57 6.94 -13.30 -3.89
C LEU A 57 5.88 -12.56 -4.72
N VAL A 58 6.27 -11.51 -5.44
CA VAL A 58 5.36 -10.73 -6.27
C VAL A 58 4.72 -11.60 -7.34
N ASP A 59 5.48 -12.47 -8.01
CA ASP A 59 4.96 -13.39 -9.01
C ASP A 59 3.92 -14.35 -8.40
N LYS A 60 4.22 -14.93 -7.25
CA LYS A 60 3.27 -15.81 -6.53
C LYS A 60 2.01 -15.06 -6.10
N LEU A 61 2.16 -13.84 -5.61
CA LEU A 61 1.02 -13.03 -5.17
C LEU A 61 0.15 -12.58 -6.36
N HIS A 62 0.74 -12.29 -7.52
CA HIS A 62 -0.02 -12.00 -8.74
C HIS A 62 -0.95 -13.14 -9.12
N VAL A 63 -0.46 -14.39 -9.03
CA VAL A 63 -1.27 -15.57 -9.33
C VAL A 63 -2.32 -15.83 -8.25
N SER A 64 -1.92 -15.78 -6.98
CA SER A 64 -2.80 -16.16 -5.85
C SER A 64 -3.87 -15.13 -5.54
N LEU A 65 -3.62 -13.86 -5.84
CA LEU A 65 -4.51 -12.74 -5.51
C LEU A 65 -5.12 -12.09 -6.75
N ASP A 66 -5.09 -12.77 -7.90
CA ASP A 66 -5.66 -12.25 -9.14
C ASP A 66 -7.13 -11.83 -8.97
N GLY A 67 -7.44 -10.61 -9.37
CA GLY A 67 -8.78 -10.02 -9.21
C GLY A 67 -9.15 -9.60 -7.77
N ILE A 68 -8.35 -9.96 -6.76
CA ILE A 68 -8.62 -9.62 -5.35
C ILE A 68 -7.77 -8.43 -4.92
N MET A 69 -6.45 -8.57 -5.03
CA MET A 69 -5.49 -7.52 -4.70
C MET A 69 -4.33 -7.52 -5.70
N LYS A 70 -3.70 -6.37 -5.86
CA LYS A 70 -2.57 -6.19 -6.75
C LYS A 70 -1.30 -5.93 -5.93
N PRO A 71 -0.25 -6.76 -6.05
CA PRO A 71 1.05 -6.47 -5.46
C PRO A 71 1.75 -5.35 -6.25
N VAL A 72 2.31 -4.39 -5.53
CA VAL A 72 3.07 -3.26 -6.08
C VAL A 72 4.31 -3.05 -5.23
N THR A 73 5.48 -3.04 -5.84
CA THR A 73 6.73 -2.71 -5.13
C THR A 73 6.80 -1.21 -4.88
N SER A 74 7.15 -0.83 -3.66
CA SER A 74 7.29 0.58 -3.25
C SER A 74 8.72 0.94 -2.82
N GLY A 75 9.70 0.06 -3.11
CA GLY A 75 11.11 0.25 -2.77
C GLY A 75 11.46 -0.17 -1.34
N PHE A 76 12.76 -0.23 -1.04
CA PHE A 76 13.29 -0.52 0.30
C PHE A 76 12.76 -1.80 0.95
N GLY A 77 12.56 -2.86 0.17
CA GLY A 77 12.02 -4.13 0.67
C GLY A 77 10.51 -4.15 0.88
N PHE A 78 9.77 -3.13 0.44
CA PHE A 78 8.33 -3.09 0.61
C PHE A 78 7.56 -3.57 -0.62
N VAL A 79 6.54 -4.39 -0.35
CA VAL A 79 5.50 -4.78 -1.31
C VAL A 79 4.15 -4.41 -0.71
N ASP A 80 3.43 -3.56 -1.39
CA ASP A 80 2.07 -3.18 -1.02
C ASP A 80 1.06 -4.02 -1.82
N LEU A 81 0.09 -4.61 -1.13
CA LEU A 81 -1.08 -5.22 -1.74
C LEU A 81 -2.19 -4.18 -1.74
N ILE A 82 -2.57 -3.73 -2.93
CA ILE A 82 -3.57 -2.69 -3.12
C ILE A 82 -4.82 -3.24 -3.81
N ILE A 83 -5.95 -2.58 -3.62
CA ILE A 83 -7.18 -2.87 -4.35
C ILE A 83 -6.93 -2.57 -5.84
N PRO A 84 -7.28 -3.49 -6.76
CA PRO A 84 -7.12 -3.25 -8.19
C PRO A 84 -7.75 -1.95 -8.65
N GLY A 85 -7.02 -1.16 -9.46
CA GLY A 85 -7.47 0.14 -9.95
C GLY A 85 -7.32 1.30 -8.97
N LEU A 86 -6.95 1.07 -7.70
CA LEU A 86 -6.62 2.14 -6.76
C LEU A 86 -5.13 2.49 -6.86
N HIS A 87 -4.84 3.54 -7.57
CA HIS A 87 -3.49 4.10 -7.72
C HIS A 87 -3.56 5.63 -7.84
N LYS A 88 -2.41 6.29 -7.71
CA LYS A 88 -2.29 7.77 -7.70
C LYS A 88 -2.99 8.42 -8.88
N ALA A 89 -2.76 7.93 -10.09
CA ALA A 89 -3.38 8.50 -11.30
C ALA A 89 -4.92 8.45 -11.27
N ASN A 90 -5.51 7.37 -10.74
CA ASN A 90 -6.96 7.29 -10.59
C ASN A 90 -7.49 8.30 -9.56
N GLY A 91 -6.78 8.44 -8.42
CA GLY A 91 -7.12 9.44 -7.41
C GLY A 91 -7.06 10.86 -7.98
N ILE A 92 -5.99 11.20 -8.70
CA ILE A 92 -5.83 12.50 -9.37
C ILE A 92 -6.96 12.71 -10.38
N SER A 93 -7.25 11.73 -11.23
CA SER A 93 -8.33 11.85 -12.22
C SER A 93 -9.69 12.15 -11.59
N ARG A 94 -9.98 11.56 -10.42
CA ARG A 94 -11.22 11.86 -9.67
C ARG A 94 -11.23 13.29 -9.14
N LEU A 95 -10.10 13.78 -8.63
CA LEU A 95 -9.97 15.17 -8.17
C LEU A 95 -10.11 16.16 -9.31
N LEU A 96 -9.44 15.92 -10.44
CA LEU A 96 -9.54 16.78 -11.62
C LEU A 96 -11.00 16.89 -12.13
N LYS A 97 -11.71 15.75 -12.20
CA LYS A 97 -13.15 15.77 -12.54
C LYS A 97 -13.96 16.58 -11.56
N ARG A 98 -13.72 16.45 -10.26
CA ARG A 98 -14.43 17.16 -9.21
C ARG A 98 -14.15 18.67 -9.28
N TRP A 99 -12.93 19.06 -9.61
CA TRP A 99 -12.52 20.46 -9.72
C TRP A 99 -12.75 21.04 -11.11
N LYS A 100 -13.18 20.24 -12.07
CA LYS A 100 -13.38 20.62 -13.47
C LYS A 100 -12.10 21.14 -14.13
N ILE A 101 -10.97 20.53 -13.80
CA ILE A 101 -9.65 20.84 -14.36
C ILE A 101 -9.32 19.78 -15.42
N SER A 102 -8.85 20.22 -16.58
CA SER A 102 -8.38 19.34 -17.64
C SER A 102 -7.00 18.75 -17.28
N PRO A 103 -6.71 17.48 -17.57
CA PRO A 103 -5.38 16.91 -17.40
C PRO A 103 -4.26 17.70 -18.10
N GLN A 104 -4.57 18.38 -19.20
CA GLN A 104 -3.63 19.22 -19.95
C GLN A 104 -3.24 20.51 -19.21
N GLU A 105 -3.98 20.88 -18.18
CA GLU A 105 -3.70 22.04 -17.33
C GLU A 105 -2.86 21.65 -16.10
N CYS A 106 -2.43 20.38 -16.00
CA CYS A 106 -1.74 19.85 -14.84
C CYS A 106 -0.32 19.40 -15.18
N VAL A 107 0.58 19.55 -14.22
CA VAL A 107 1.91 18.98 -14.24
C VAL A 107 2.05 18.05 -13.03
N ALA A 108 2.52 16.83 -13.24
CA ALA A 108 2.85 15.89 -12.19
C ALA A 108 4.37 15.66 -12.16
N ILE A 109 4.93 15.62 -10.96
CA ILE A 109 6.34 15.29 -10.72
C ILE A 109 6.37 14.05 -9.82
N GLY A 110 7.16 13.07 -10.17
CA GLY A 110 7.31 11.84 -9.42
C GLY A 110 8.72 11.27 -9.55
N ASP A 111 9.11 10.39 -8.64
CA ASP A 111 10.46 9.81 -8.56
C ASP A 111 10.47 8.28 -8.69
N SER A 112 9.32 7.63 -8.77
CA SER A 112 9.25 6.17 -8.78
C SER A 112 8.17 5.60 -9.72
N GLY A 113 8.22 4.29 -9.95
CA GLY A 113 7.32 3.60 -10.88
C GLY A 113 5.83 3.70 -10.54
N ASN A 114 5.48 3.96 -9.28
CA ASN A 114 4.09 4.20 -8.87
C ASN A 114 3.56 5.58 -9.28
N ASP A 115 4.44 6.49 -9.68
CA ASP A 115 4.12 7.83 -10.18
C ASP A 115 4.02 7.89 -11.71
N ALA A 116 4.62 6.91 -12.42
CA ALA A 116 4.73 6.91 -13.88
C ALA A 116 3.38 6.92 -14.64
N ARG A 117 2.27 6.68 -13.96
CA ARG A 117 0.92 6.70 -14.53
C ARG A 117 0.13 7.98 -14.20
N CYS A 118 0.74 8.87 -13.46
CA CYS A 118 0.19 10.18 -13.18
C CYS A 118 0.49 11.13 -14.31
#